data_fbef6605ee406df1a285a83bb730e7f5
#
_entry.id   fbef6605ee406df1a285a83bb730e7f5
#
_cell.length_a   1.000
_cell.length_b   1.000
_cell.length_c   1.000
_cell.angle_alpha   90.00
_cell.angle_beta   90.00
_cell.angle_gamma   90.00
#
_symmetry.space_group_name_H-M   'P 1'
#
loop_
_entity.id
_entity.type
_entity.pdbx_description
1 polymer ?
#
loop_
_entity_poly.entity_id
_entity_poly.type
_entity_poly.pdbx_seq_one_letter_code
_entity_poly.pdbx_strand_id
1 'polypeptide(L)'
;MLREKQIARAFYLEAKVDLKMAELACENAVYSRCVSMSQQVVEKIIKAALAMVGVHGMKEHEVLRYFIEKYSQTIAESIMTRITELARPI
;
A
#
# COMPACT_ATOMS: atom_id res chain seq x y z
N MET A 1 -14.24 -3.80 16.49
CA MET A 1 -14.36 -3.42 17.90
C MET A 1 -13.19 -2.60 18.32
N LEU A 2 -13.05 -2.30 19.61
CA LEU A 2 -11.97 -1.45 20.10
C LEU A 2 -10.58 -1.98 19.75
N ARG A 3 -10.39 -3.29 19.87
CA ARG A 3 -9.10 -3.92 19.60
C ARG A 3 -8.71 -3.80 18.12
N GLU A 4 -9.65 -4.05 17.24
CA GLU A 4 -9.43 -3.93 15.79
C GLU A 4 -9.10 -2.50 15.40
N LYS A 5 -9.78 -1.53 16.01
CA LYS A 5 -9.50 -0.12 15.77
C LYS A 5 -8.11 0.26 16.25
N GLN A 6 -7.67 -0.28 17.39
CA GLN A 6 -6.34 -0.02 17.94
C GLN A 6 -5.25 -0.59 17.02
N ILE A 7 -5.45 -1.81 16.53
CA ILE A 7 -4.51 -2.45 15.60
C ILE A 7 -4.45 -1.65 14.29
N ALA A 8 -5.60 -1.30 13.75
CA ALA A 8 -5.69 -0.52 12.51
C ALA A 8 -4.99 0.83 12.67
N ARG A 9 -5.21 1.50 13.80
CA ARG A 9 -4.57 2.78 14.09
C ARG A 9 -3.06 2.65 14.16
N ALA A 10 -2.56 1.58 14.78
CA ALA A 10 -1.12 1.35 14.88
C ALA A 10 -0.50 1.21 13.48
N PHE A 11 -1.09 0.42 12.60
CA PHE A 11 -0.62 0.27 11.23
C PHE A 11 -0.70 1.59 10.46
N TYR A 12 -1.77 2.33 10.65
CA TYR A 12 -1.94 3.63 10.00
C TYR A 12 -0.85 4.61 10.42
N LEU A 13 -0.54 4.68 11.72
CA LEU A 13 0.50 5.57 12.22
C LEU A 13 1.87 5.17 11.68
N GLU A 14 2.16 3.88 11.59
CA GLU A 14 3.40 3.39 10.99
C GLU A 14 3.46 3.75 9.51
N ALA A 15 2.34 3.62 8.79
CA ALA A 15 2.26 3.97 7.39
C ALA A 15 2.57 5.45 7.16
N LYS A 16 2.10 6.32 8.05
CA LYS A 16 2.39 7.76 7.97
C LYS A 16 3.88 8.04 8.11
N VAL A 17 4.55 7.36 9.03
CA VAL A 17 6.00 7.50 9.22
C VAL A 17 6.75 6.99 7.96
N ASP A 18 6.36 5.84 7.46
CA ASP A 18 6.97 5.26 6.26
C ASP A 18 6.76 6.16 5.03
N LEU A 19 5.58 6.79 4.93
CA LEU A 19 5.31 7.72 3.85
C LEU A 19 6.26 8.90 3.87
N LYS A 20 6.52 9.45 5.05
CA LYS A 20 7.46 10.55 5.21
C LYS A 20 8.88 10.13 4.80
N MET A 21 9.28 8.93 5.19
CA MET A 21 10.58 8.38 4.81
C MET A 21 10.67 8.15 3.30
N ALA A 22 9.58 7.66 2.69
CA ALA A 22 9.51 7.47 1.25
C ALA A 22 9.66 8.79 0.51
N GLU A 23 8.94 9.83 0.96
CA GLU A 23 9.03 11.16 0.37
C GLU A 23 10.45 11.70 0.41
N LEU A 24 11.13 11.57 1.55
CA LEU A 24 12.51 12.02 1.71
C LEU A 24 13.44 11.25 0.78
N ALA A 25 13.27 9.94 0.67
CA ALA A 25 14.09 9.12 -0.22
C ALA A 25 13.90 9.51 -1.69
N CYS A 26 12.65 9.76 -2.10
CA CYS A 26 12.33 10.18 -3.46
C CYS A 26 12.92 11.55 -3.77
N GLU A 27 12.79 12.51 -2.84
CA GLU A 27 13.33 13.85 -3.00
C GLU A 27 14.85 13.86 -3.12
N ASN A 28 15.52 12.93 -2.43
CA ASN A 28 16.98 12.81 -2.46
C ASN A 28 17.47 11.83 -3.53
N ALA A 29 16.60 11.42 -4.44
CA ALA A 29 16.92 10.54 -5.57
C ALA A 29 17.47 9.16 -5.15
N VAL A 30 17.11 8.69 -3.95
CA VAL A 30 17.44 7.33 -3.49
C VAL A 30 16.31 6.42 -3.95
N TYR A 31 16.29 6.08 -5.25
CA TYR A 31 15.12 5.47 -5.88
C TYR A 31 14.78 4.08 -5.35
N SER A 32 15.77 3.24 -5.07
CA SER A 32 15.50 1.91 -4.51
C SER A 32 14.80 2.02 -3.15
N ARG A 33 15.24 2.96 -2.31
CA ARG A 33 14.61 3.24 -1.01
C ARG A 33 13.22 3.82 -1.18
N CYS A 34 13.06 4.73 -2.14
CA CYS A 34 11.76 5.33 -2.45
C CYS A 34 10.73 4.24 -2.79
N VAL A 35 11.08 3.31 -3.68
CA VAL A 35 10.19 2.21 -4.08
C VAL A 35 9.91 1.29 -2.90
N SER A 36 10.95 0.87 -2.18
CA SER A 36 10.82 -0.04 -1.05
C SER A 36 9.92 0.54 0.05
N MET A 37 10.15 1.79 0.43
CA MET A 37 9.34 2.45 1.47
C MET A 37 7.91 2.67 1.02
N SER A 38 7.70 2.99 -0.26
CA SER A 38 6.35 3.15 -0.82
C SER A 38 5.56 1.84 -0.77
N GLN A 39 6.20 0.72 -1.06
CA GLN A 39 5.58 -0.60 -0.94
C GLN A 39 5.17 -0.88 0.50
N GLN A 40 6.02 -0.53 1.48
CA GLN A 40 5.69 -0.71 2.89
C GLN A 40 4.49 0.12 3.31
N VAL A 41 4.37 1.35 2.80
CA VAL A 41 3.21 2.20 3.08
C VAL A 41 1.92 1.50 2.61
N VAL A 42 1.92 0.99 1.38
CA VAL A 42 0.76 0.30 0.81
C VAL A 42 0.41 -0.93 1.64
N GLU A 43 1.41 -1.75 1.98
CA GLU A 43 1.18 -2.96 2.80
C GLU A 43 0.56 -2.61 4.15
N LYS A 44 1.06 -1.58 4.82
CA LYS A 44 0.54 -1.20 6.13
C LYS A 44 -0.87 -0.61 6.06
N ILE A 45 -1.18 0.12 5.00
CA ILE A 45 -2.54 0.61 4.78
C ILE A 45 -3.51 -0.56 4.57
N ILE A 46 -3.11 -1.55 3.78
CA ILE A 46 -3.93 -2.74 3.56
C ILE A 46 -4.11 -3.51 4.88
N LYS A 47 -3.04 -3.66 5.65
CA LYS A 47 -3.10 -4.32 6.96
C LYS A 47 -4.03 -3.57 7.91
N ALA A 48 -4.01 -2.25 7.90
CA ALA A 48 -4.93 -1.45 8.69
C ALA A 48 -6.38 -1.71 8.29
N ALA A 49 -6.65 -1.74 6.99
CA ALA A 49 -7.99 -2.01 6.49
C ALA A 49 -8.47 -3.41 6.86
N LEU A 50 -7.58 -4.41 6.75
CA LEU A 50 -7.89 -5.79 7.13
C LEU A 50 -8.16 -5.90 8.63
N ALA A 51 -7.39 -5.20 9.46
CA ALA A 51 -7.59 -5.19 10.90
C ALA A 51 -8.97 -4.65 11.27
N MET A 52 -9.46 -3.66 10.54
CA MET A 52 -10.79 -3.10 10.78
C MET A 52 -11.91 -4.11 10.56
N VAL A 53 -11.70 -5.10 9.70
CA VAL A 53 -12.68 -6.16 9.46
C VAL A 53 -12.30 -7.46 10.19
N GLY A 54 -11.39 -7.38 11.16
CA GLY A 54 -11.05 -8.50 12.03
C GLY A 54 -10.00 -9.47 11.48
N VAL A 55 -9.33 -9.13 10.39
CA VAL A 55 -8.29 -9.97 9.80
C VAL A 55 -6.92 -9.47 10.22
N HIS A 56 -6.27 -10.21 11.11
CA HIS A 56 -4.92 -9.86 11.58
C HIS A 56 -4.21 -11.13 12.06
N GLY A 57 -2.92 -11.00 12.37
CA GLY A 57 -2.10 -12.10 12.84
C GLY A 57 -1.64 -13.00 11.70
N MET A 58 -1.64 -14.32 11.93
CA MET A 58 -1.11 -15.27 10.95
C MET A 58 -1.88 -15.31 9.64
N LYS A 59 -3.18 -15.08 9.69
CA LYS A 59 -4.03 -15.06 8.50
C LYS A 59 -3.77 -13.81 7.64
N GLU A 60 -3.18 -12.80 8.22
CA GLU A 60 -2.89 -11.54 7.56
C GLU A 60 -2.06 -11.73 6.30
N HIS A 61 -1.00 -12.56 6.35
CA HIS A 61 -0.13 -12.78 5.20
C HIS A 61 -0.88 -13.43 4.03
N GLU A 62 -1.71 -14.41 4.31
CA GLU A 62 -2.49 -15.10 3.28
C GLU A 62 -3.50 -14.18 2.65
N VAL A 63 -4.22 -13.41 3.47
CA VAL A 63 -5.23 -12.49 2.99
C VAL A 63 -4.58 -11.34 2.23
N LEU A 64 -3.46 -10.83 2.73
CA LEU A 64 -2.69 -9.77 2.08
C LEU A 64 -2.23 -10.21 0.69
N ARG A 65 -1.67 -11.42 0.60
CA ARG A 65 -1.25 -12.00 -0.68
C ARG A 65 -2.42 -12.12 -1.64
N TYR A 66 -3.53 -12.68 -1.17
CA TYR A 66 -4.75 -12.82 -1.97
C TYR A 66 -5.24 -11.45 -2.47
N PHE A 67 -5.24 -10.46 -1.60
CA PHE A 67 -5.68 -9.11 -1.92
C PHE A 67 -4.79 -8.48 -2.99
N ILE A 68 -3.48 -8.61 -2.83
CA ILE A 68 -2.51 -8.09 -3.79
C ILE A 68 -2.68 -8.79 -5.14
N GLU A 69 -2.80 -10.11 -5.16
CA GLU A 69 -2.99 -10.87 -6.39
C GLU A 69 -4.29 -10.50 -7.08
N LYS A 70 -5.37 -10.34 -6.31
CA LYS A 70 -6.68 -10.02 -6.86
C LYS A 70 -6.75 -8.63 -7.48
N TYR A 71 -6.14 -7.66 -6.84
CA TYR A 71 -6.24 -6.26 -7.26
C TYR A 71 -5.08 -5.78 -8.11
N SER A 72 -3.98 -6.52 -8.18
CA SER A 72 -2.82 -6.13 -8.97
C SER A 72 -3.17 -6.01 -10.45
N GLN A 73 -3.98 -6.91 -10.99
CA GLN A 73 -4.40 -6.86 -12.38
C GLN A 73 -5.25 -5.62 -12.66
N THR A 74 -6.19 -5.33 -11.76
CA THR A 74 -7.05 -4.14 -11.88
C THR A 74 -6.23 -2.86 -11.85
N ILE A 75 -5.24 -2.81 -10.95
CA ILE A 75 -4.33 -1.67 -10.84
C ILE A 75 -3.50 -1.53 -12.12
N ALA A 76 -2.97 -2.65 -12.61
CA ALA A 76 -2.18 -2.67 -13.84
C ALA A 76 -3.00 -2.19 -15.03
N GLU A 77 -4.23 -2.64 -15.15
CA GLU A 77 -5.15 -2.21 -16.20
C GLU A 77 -5.43 -0.71 -16.12
N SER A 78 -5.66 -0.20 -14.91
CA SER A 78 -5.90 1.22 -14.69
C SER A 78 -4.69 2.06 -15.11
N ILE A 79 -3.48 1.60 -14.75
CA ILE A 79 -2.24 2.28 -15.13
C ILE A 79 -2.06 2.27 -16.64
N MET A 80 -2.30 1.12 -17.29
CA MET A 80 -2.17 0.99 -18.74
C MET A 80 -3.16 1.91 -19.47
N THR A 81 -4.39 1.97 -18.99
CA THR A 81 -5.40 2.88 -19.55
C THR A 81 -4.93 4.33 -19.45
N ARG A 82 -4.40 4.71 -18.30
CA ARG A 82 -3.89 6.05 -18.06
C ARG A 82 -2.73 6.39 -18.99
N ILE A 83 -1.79 5.47 -19.14
CA ILE A 83 -0.65 5.64 -20.03
C ILE A 83 -1.11 5.80 -21.48
N THR A 84 -2.06 4.96 -21.91
CA THR A 84 -2.63 5.02 -23.25
C THR A 84 -3.28 6.37 -23.52
N GLU A 85 -4.04 6.88 -22.55
CA GLU A 85 -4.67 8.19 -22.68
C GLU A 85 -3.64 9.33 -22.81
N LEU A 86 -2.58 9.27 -22.00
CA LEU A 86 -1.54 10.28 -22.00
C LEU A 86 -0.67 10.23 -23.26
N ALA A 87 -0.52 9.04 -23.86
CA ALA A 87 0.27 8.84 -25.06
C ALA A 87 -0.52 9.06 -26.36
N ARG A 88 -1.81 9.36 -26.23
CA ARG A 88 -2.66 9.57 -27.41
C ARG A 88 -2.16 10.75 -28.24
N PRO A 89 -2.01 10.60 -29.54
CA PRO A 89 -1.60 11.71 -30.41
C PRO A 89 -2.67 12.81 -30.43
N ILE A 90 -2.20 14.03 -30.44
CA ILE A 90 -3.06 15.19 -30.45
C ILE A 90 -3.66 15.42 -31.82
#